data_11c906a12d8ad9d5895f61a8cd2309df
#
_entry.id   11c906a12d8ad9d5895f61a8cd2309df
#
_cell.length_a   1.000
_cell.length_b   1.000
_cell.length_c   1.000
_cell.angle_alpha   90.00
_cell.angle_beta   90.00
_cell.angle_gamma   90.00
#
_symmetry.space_group_name_H-M   'P 1'
#
loop_
_entity.id
_entity.type
_entity.pdbx_description
1 polymer ?
#
loop_
_entity_poly.entity_id
_entity_poly.type
_entity_poly.pdbx_seq_one_letter_code
_entity_poly.pdbx_strand_id
1 'polypeptide(L)'
;MASRSVKNVIKESFWMAIDAIRENKLRSSLTLLGISIGVFSVIGVMTAIRTLESSVNSGLNVFATNTFVIQKYPEIEFGDRRGKYRNRKNITIDQYKKLKSQAKIPLLISPGDGSWTRNVKYREKEVKNGVNIVGGDNGTIRFYNTYISDGRNFVLDDIHYSKNVCVIGMDVVDQLFPFEDPIGKKIKIDGLNYFVIGITERQGEAFGESKDNFIAIPISTFTEKFSDKWSSIRIHVESPS
;
A
#
# COMPACT_ATOMS: atom_id res chain seq x y z
N MET A 1 -18.75 -49.11 -40.28
CA MET A 1 -19.03 -48.26 -41.47
C MET A 1 -19.72 -46.93 -41.14
N ALA A 2 -20.42 -46.78 -39.98
CA ALA A 2 -21.18 -45.56 -39.63
C ALA A 2 -20.32 -44.32 -39.35
N SER A 3 -19.11 -44.47 -38.80
CA SER A 3 -18.26 -43.33 -38.41
C SER A 3 -17.68 -42.50 -39.55
N ARG A 4 -17.47 -43.10 -40.73
CA ARG A 4 -17.02 -42.38 -41.94
C ARG A 4 -18.11 -41.54 -42.57
N SER A 5 -19.36 -41.93 -42.47
CA SER A 5 -20.53 -41.20 -42.95
C SER A 5 -20.76 -39.91 -42.14
N VAL A 6 -20.68 -39.97 -40.83
CA VAL A 6 -20.89 -38.82 -39.95
C VAL A 6 -19.85 -37.72 -40.18
N LYS A 7 -18.57 -38.08 -40.35
CA LYS A 7 -17.50 -37.09 -40.65
C LYS A 7 -17.71 -36.39 -42.00
N ASN A 8 -18.19 -37.10 -43.01
CA ASN A 8 -18.47 -36.51 -44.32
C ASN A 8 -19.67 -35.54 -44.24
N VAL A 9 -20.72 -35.92 -43.51
CA VAL A 9 -21.91 -35.07 -43.33
C VAL A 9 -21.54 -33.78 -42.58
N ILE A 10 -20.73 -33.89 -41.51
CA ILE A 10 -20.26 -32.71 -40.78
C ILE A 10 -19.41 -31.77 -41.68
N LYS A 11 -18.52 -32.35 -42.48
CA LYS A 11 -17.69 -31.59 -43.42
C LYS A 11 -18.52 -30.87 -44.47
N GLU A 12 -19.51 -31.56 -45.03
CA GLU A 12 -20.40 -31.02 -46.03
C GLU A 12 -21.29 -29.90 -45.45
N SER A 13 -21.86 -30.11 -44.27
CA SER A 13 -22.62 -29.09 -43.53
C SER A 13 -21.79 -27.86 -43.23
N PHE A 14 -20.52 -28.03 -42.91
CA PHE A 14 -19.59 -26.93 -42.63
C PHE A 14 -19.32 -26.07 -43.89
N TRP A 15 -19.11 -26.73 -45.04
CA TRP A 15 -18.91 -26.00 -46.29
C TRP A 15 -20.17 -25.29 -46.77
N MET A 16 -21.36 -25.93 -46.65
CA MET A 16 -22.65 -25.29 -46.94
C MET A 16 -22.88 -24.06 -46.04
N ALA A 17 -22.51 -24.11 -44.77
CA ALA A 17 -22.60 -22.96 -43.87
C ALA A 17 -21.69 -21.80 -44.31
N ILE A 18 -20.45 -22.11 -44.76
CA ILE A 18 -19.52 -21.10 -45.27
C ILE A 18 -20.05 -20.45 -46.57
N ASP A 19 -20.61 -21.23 -47.47
CA ASP A 19 -21.17 -20.72 -48.73
C ASP A 19 -22.40 -19.84 -48.46
N ALA A 20 -23.29 -20.22 -47.56
CA ALA A 20 -24.42 -19.38 -47.10
C ALA A 20 -23.97 -18.03 -46.53
N ILE A 21 -22.85 -17.99 -45.77
CA ILE A 21 -22.24 -16.76 -45.29
C ILE A 21 -21.70 -15.90 -46.43
N ARG A 22 -21.11 -16.53 -47.45
CA ARG A 22 -20.54 -15.86 -48.62
C ARG A 22 -21.59 -15.26 -49.55
N GLU A 23 -22.75 -15.90 -49.67
CA GLU A 23 -23.87 -15.39 -50.48
C GLU A 23 -24.50 -14.14 -49.86
N ASN A 24 -24.54 -14.03 -48.52
CA ASN A 24 -25.18 -12.91 -47.82
C ASN A 24 -24.20 -12.12 -46.98
N LYS A 25 -23.09 -11.67 -47.54
CA LYS A 25 -21.96 -11.03 -46.83
C LYS A 25 -22.37 -9.89 -45.92
N LEU A 26 -23.23 -8.98 -46.36
CA LEU A 26 -23.66 -7.84 -45.57
C LEU A 26 -24.46 -8.25 -44.34
N ARG A 27 -25.41 -9.20 -44.48
CA ARG A 27 -26.19 -9.68 -43.34
C ARG A 27 -25.33 -10.43 -42.35
N SER A 28 -24.47 -11.32 -42.86
CA SER A 28 -23.57 -12.11 -42.02
C SER A 28 -22.55 -11.25 -41.29
N SER A 29 -21.99 -10.23 -41.94
CA SER A 29 -21.06 -9.31 -41.29
C SER A 29 -21.73 -8.45 -40.21
N LEU A 30 -22.98 -8.01 -40.46
CA LEU A 30 -23.72 -7.19 -39.49
C LEU A 30 -24.10 -8.00 -38.25
N THR A 31 -24.54 -9.27 -38.43
CA THR A 31 -24.84 -10.14 -37.26
C THR A 31 -23.58 -10.53 -36.51
N LEU A 32 -22.48 -10.83 -37.19
CA LEU A 32 -21.20 -11.14 -36.56
C LEU A 32 -20.66 -9.93 -35.76
N LEU A 33 -20.77 -8.72 -36.32
CA LEU A 33 -20.40 -7.48 -35.69
C LEU A 33 -21.22 -7.26 -34.42
N GLY A 34 -22.56 -7.45 -34.50
CA GLY A 34 -23.43 -7.29 -33.32
C GLY A 34 -23.10 -8.25 -32.18
N ILE A 35 -22.89 -9.54 -32.52
CA ILE A 35 -22.49 -10.55 -31.54
C ILE A 35 -21.09 -10.20 -30.94
N SER A 36 -20.15 -9.81 -31.80
CA SER A 36 -18.78 -9.45 -31.35
C SER A 36 -18.79 -8.26 -30.38
N ILE A 37 -19.57 -7.21 -30.68
CA ILE A 37 -19.71 -6.05 -29.79
C ILE A 37 -20.34 -6.49 -28.48
N GLY A 38 -21.40 -7.31 -28.52
CA GLY A 38 -22.06 -7.80 -27.31
C GLY A 38 -21.10 -8.61 -26.41
N VAL A 39 -20.37 -9.56 -26.95
CA VAL A 39 -19.41 -10.38 -26.23
C VAL A 39 -18.25 -9.53 -25.72
N PHE A 40 -17.70 -8.64 -26.53
CA PHE A 40 -16.63 -7.74 -26.13
C PHE A 40 -17.06 -6.82 -24.96
N SER A 41 -18.28 -6.29 -25.03
CA SER A 41 -18.85 -5.45 -23.97
C SER A 41 -18.93 -6.20 -22.62
N VAL A 42 -19.45 -7.45 -22.65
CA VAL A 42 -19.56 -8.26 -21.43
C VAL A 42 -18.18 -8.61 -20.86
N ILE A 43 -17.25 -9.03 -21.71
CA ILE A 43 -15.87 -9.33 -21.26
C ILE A 43 -15.19 -8.06 -20.70
N GLY A 44 -15.36 -6.92 -21.38
CA GLY A 44 -14.80 -5.64 -20.94
C GLY A 44 -15.31 -5.23 -19.55
N VAL A 45 -16.61 -5.29 -19.33
CA VAL A 45 -17.22 -4.99 -18.03
C VAL A 45 -16.76 -5.96 -16.95
N MET A 46 -16.77 -7.27 -17.22
CA MET A 46 -16.30 -8.27 -16.26
C MET A 46 -14.83 -8.09 -15.90
N THR A 47 -13.98 -7.75 -16.86
CA THR A 47 -12.56 -7.48 -16.62
C THR A 47 -12.39 -6.24 -15.75
N ALA A 48 -13.12 -5.15 -16.05
CA ALA A 48 -13.10 -3.94 -15.26
C ALA A 48 -13.53 -4.19 -13.80
N ILE A 49 -14.60 -4.95 -13.59
CA ILE A 49 -15.07 -5.32 -12.23
C ILE A 49 -14.00 -6.12 -11.49
N ARG A 50 -13.41 -7.16 -12.11
CA ARG A 50 -12.37 -7.98 -11.47
C ARG A 50 -11.12 -7.16 -11.12
N THR A 51 -10.73 -6.25 -12.00
CA THR A 51 -9.59 -5.35 -11.73
C THR A 51 -9.90 -4.44 -10.55
N LEU A 52 -11.13 -3.89 -10.48
CA LEU A 52 -11.56 -3.07 -9.37
C LEU A 52 -11.59 -3.86 -8.04
N GLU A 53 -12.19 -5.05 -8.04
CA GLU A 53 -12.21 -5.95 -6.87
C GLU A 53 -10.79 -6.29 -6.38
N SER A 54 -9.88 -6.62 -7.30
CA SER A 54 -8.47 -6.89 -6.98
C SER A 54 -7.81 -5.66 -6.36
N SER A 55 -8.02 -4.48 -6.94
CA SER A 55 -7.46 -3.23 -6.44
C SER A 55 -8.01 -2.87 -5.05
N VAL A 56 -9.33 -3.04 -4.83
CA VAL A 56 -9.96 -2.82 -3.52
C VAL A 56 -9.44 -3.79 -2.48
N ASN A 57 -9.38 -5.09 -2.79
CA ASN A 57 -8.85 -6.09 -1.87
C ASN A 57 -7.38 -5.84 -1.52
N SER A 58 -6.56 -5.48 -2.50
CA SER A 58 -5.15 -5.11 -2.26
C SER A 58 -5.03 -3.84 -1.40
N GLY A 59 -5.94 -2.88 -1.59
CA GLY A 59 -5.99 -1.66 -0.78
C GLY A 59 -6.45 -1.92 0.66
N LEU A 60 -7.44 -2.79 0.87
CA LEU A 60 -7.93 -3.13 2.21
C LEU A 60 -6.94 -3.97 3.01
N ASN A 61 -6.08 -4.75 2.35
CA ASN A 61 -4.99 -5.51 3.00
C ASN A 61 -3.81 -4.65 3.47
N VAL A 62 -3.88 -3.32 3.34
CA VAL A 62 -2.84 -2.41 3.86
C VAL A 62 -2.74 -2.48 5.38
N PHE A 63 -3.86 -2.70 6.07
CA PHE A 63 -3.89 -2.82 7.52
C PHE A 63 -4.05 -4.29 7.93
N ALA A 64 -3.38 -4.67 9.00
CA ALA A 64 -3.57 -5.98 9.60
C ALA A 64 -5.06 -6.19 9.97
N THR A 65 -5.56 -7.40 9.75
CA THR A 65 -6.94 -7.78 10.12
C THR A 65 -7.18 -7.52 11.61
N ASN A 66 -8.38 -7.07 11.98
CA ASN A 66 -8.76 -6.72 13.36
C ASN A 66 -8.03 -5.49 13.95
N THR A 67 -7.64 -4.54 13.10
CA THR A 67 -7.04 -3.28 13.56
C THR A 67 -8.01 -2.11 13.42
N PHE A 68 -7.94 -1.17 14.36
CA PHE A 68 -8.58 0.13 14.25
C PHE A 68 -7.61 1.25 14.66
N VAL A 69 -7.92 2.45 14.20
CA VAL A 69 -7.06 3.61 14.44
C VAL A 69 -7.83 4.67 15.21
N ILE A 70 -7.25 5.13 16.32
CA ILE A 70 -7.74 6.28 17.07
C ILE A 70 -6.98 7.50 16.56
N GLN A 71 -7.71 8.43 15.93
CA GLN A 71 -7.11 9.61 15.32
C GLN A 71 -8.01 10.85 15.41
N LYS A 72 -7.41 12.03 15.29
CA LYS A 72 -8.13 13.30 15.36
C LYS A 72 -9.04 13.53 14.16
N TYR A 73 -8.57 13.18 12.96
CA TYR A 73 -9.25 13.38 11.68
C TYR A 73 -9.65 12.03 11.09
N PRO A 74 -10.83 11.86 10.49
CA PRO A 74 -11.19 10.64 9.79
C PRO A 74 -10.30 10.45 8.54
N GLU A 75 -10.07 9.19 8.14
CA GLU A 75 -9.30 8.85 6.93
C GLU A 75 -9.99 9.36 5.66
N ILE A 76 -11.30 9.12 5.57
CA ILE A 76 -12.12 9.52 4.44
C ILE A 76 -13.14 10.54 4.91
N GLU A 77 -13.11 11.73 4.33
CA GLU A 77 -14.10 12.76 4.58
C GLU A 77 -14.40 13.53 3.29
N PHE A 78 -15.68 13.62 2.97
CA PHE A 78 -16.19 14.46 1.91
C PHE A 78 -16.55 15.83 2.51
N GLY A 79 -15.75 16.87 2.24
CA GLY A 79 -16.03 18.24 2.66
C GLY A 79 -14.86 18.96 3.36
N ASP A 80 -15.17 20.05 4.09
CA ASP A 80 -14.16 20.87 4.75
C ASP A 80 -13.64 20.23 6.06
N ARG A 81 -12.51 19.54 5.97
CA ARG A 81 -11.80 18.95 7.11
C ARG A 81 -11.48 19.94 8.23
N ARG A 82 -11.19 21.20 7.87
CA ARG A 82 -10.62 22.18 8.81
C ARG A 82 -11.69 22.75 9.73
N GLY A 83 -12.94 22.88 9.30
CA GLY A 83 -14.03 23.48 10.08
C GLY A 83 -14.51 22.56 11.21
N LYS A 84 -14.88 21.33 10.88
CA LYS A 84 -15.58 20.40 11.78
C LYS A 84 -14.73 19.84 12.91
N TYR A 85 -13.45 19.57 12.65
CA TYR A 85 -12.55 18.86 13.60
C TYR A 85 -11.49 19.77 14.22
N ARG A 86 -11.44 21.05 13.85
CA ARG A 86 -10.43 22.02 14.35
C ARG A 86 -10.36 22.07 15.86
N ASN A 87 -11.50 22.02 16.52
CA ASN A 87 -11.60 22.15 17.99
C ASN A 87 -11.37 20.84 18.75
N ARG A 88 -11.16 19.68 18.07
CA ARG A 88 -10.78 18.46 18.76
C ARG A 88 -9.35 18.59 19.30
N LYS A 89 -9.16 18.10 20.53
CA LYS A 89 -7.82 18.07 21.15
C LYS A 89 -6.90 17.12 20.36
N ASN A 90 -5.63 17.48 20.26
CA ASN A 90 -4.61 16.60 19.69
C ASN A 90 -4.41 15.39 20.59
N ILE A 91 -4.15 14.25 19.97
CA ILE A 91 -3.75 13.03 20.67
C ILE A 91 -2.25 13.13 20.91
N THR A 92 -1.83 12.92 22.14
CA THR A 92 -0.43 13.09 22.57
C THR A 92 0.24 11.74 22.88
N ILE A 93 1.58 11.73 22.88
CA ILE A 93 2.38 10.56 23.26
C ILE A 93 2.04 10.10 24.69
N ASP A 94 1.74 11.02 25.61
CA ASP A 94 1.39 10.66 27.00
C ASP A 94 0.04 9.93 27.07
N GLN A 95 -0.93 10.34 26.26
CA GLN A 95 -2.20 9.63 26.15
C GLN A 95 -2.01 8.22 25.56
N TYR A 96 -1.14 8.06 24.55
CA TYR A 96 -0.75 6.75 24.04
C TYR A 96 -0.11 5.88 25.14
N LYS A 97 0.88 6.40 25.88
CA LYS A 97 1.55 5.68 26.98
C LYS A 97 0.54 5.24 28.05
N LYS A 98 -0.38 6.13 28.42
CA LYS A 98 -1.46 5.85 29.39
C LYS A 98 -2.40 4.76 28.86
N LEU A 99 -2.83 4.85 27.62
CA LEU A 99 -3.67 3.82 27.00
C LEU A 99 -2.96 2.46 26.99
N LYS A 100 -1.70 2.44 26.53
CA LYS A 100 -0.88 1.20 26.48
C LYS A 100 -0.69 0.55 27.84
N SER A 101 -0.53 1.35 28.91
CA SER A 101 -0.36 0.83 30.28
C SER A 101 -1.66 0.32 30.93
N GLN A 102 -2.81 0.82 30.51
CA GLN A 102 -4.10 0.50 31.12
C GLN A 102 -4.93 -0.53 30.31
N ALA A 103 -4.63 -0.66 29.03
CA ALA A 103 -5.36 -1.58 28.15
C ALA A 103 -4.98 -3.05 28.44
N LYS A 104 -6.01 -3.89 28.70
CA LYS A 104 -5.83 -5.31 29.06
C LYS A 104 -6.18 -6.27 27.92
N ILE A 105 -6.97 -5.82 26.96
CA ILE A 105 -7.54 -6.66 25.90
C ILE A 105 -6.74 -6.60 24.59
N PRO A 106 -6.27 -5.43 24.09
CA PRO A 106 -5.60 -5.36 22.82
C PRO A 106 -4.31 -6.19 22.78
N LEU A 107 -4.06 -6.86 21.64
CA LEU A 107 -2.82 -7.61 21.40
C LEU A 107 -1.65 -6.68 21.21
N LEU A 108 -1.88 -5.56 20.51
CA LEU A 108 -0.84 -4.59 20.22
C LEU A 108 -1.43 -3.17 20.18
N ILE A 109 -0.73 -2.23 20.76
CA ILE A 109 -1.02 -0.80 20.67
C ILE A 109 0.27 -0.09 20.24
N SER A 110 0.22 0.62 19.12
CA SER A 110 1.36 1.31 18.54
C SER A 110 1.03 2.75 18.18
N PRO A 111 1.90 3.72 18.46
CA PRO A 111 1.72 5.08 18.01
C PRO A 111 2.13 5.20 16.55
N GLY A 112 1.50 6.09 15.81
CA GLY A 112 1.89 6.40 14.45
C GLY A 112 1.71 7.88 14.16
N ASP A 113 2.61 8.44 13.40
CA ASP A 113 2.48 9.76 12.80
C ASP A 113 3.23 9.77 11.47
N GLY A 114 2.97 10.73 10.61
CA GLY A 114 3.60 10.73 9.30
C GLY A 114 3.79 12.14 8.76
N SER A 115 4.90 12.32 8.05
CA SER A 115 5.24 13.54 7.35
C SER A 115 5.83 13.21 5.98
N TRP A 116 5.57 14.03 5.00
CA TRP A 116 6.11 13.87 3.65
C TRP A 116 7.34 14.76 3.47
N THR A 117 8.45 14.19 2.98
CA THR A 117 9.64 14.96 2.61
C THR A 117 10.13 14.61 1.22
N ARG A 118 10.80 15.57 0.58
CA ARG A 118 11.52 15.38 -0.70
C ARG A 118 13.03 15.39 -0.54
N ASN A 119 13.53 15.55 0.68
CA ASN A 119 14.96 15.74 0.95
C ASN A 119 15.56 14.51 1.63
N VAL A 120 15.62 13.38 0.90
CA VAL A 120 16.27 12.16 1.35
C VAL A 120 17.44 11.85 0.43
N LYS A 121 18.66 11.73 1.00
CA LYS A 121 19.91 11.59 0.24
C LYS A 121 20.83 10.54 0.84
N TYR A 122 21.54 9.88 -0.05
CA TYR A 122 22.68 9.05 0.28
C TYR A 122 23.82 9.35 -0.69
N ARG A 123 24.94 9.93 -0.21
CA ARG A 123 26.02 10.45 -1.06
C ARG A 123 25.48 11.39 -2.14
N GLU A 124 25.70 11.07 -3.41
CA GLU A 124 25.23 11.84 -4.58
C GLU A 124 23.80 11.45 -5.03
N LYS A 125 23.21 10.41 -4.42
CA LYS A 125 21.88 9.93 -4.80
C LYS A 125 20.81 10.58 -3.94
N GLU A 126 19.66 10.89 -4.55
CA GLU A 126 18.51 11.52 -3.93
C GLU A 126 17.22 10.81 -4.35
N VAL A 127 16.26 10.72 -3.45
CA VAL A 127 14.93 10.20 -3.79
C VAL A 127 14.14 11.24 -4.58
N LYS A 128 13.71 10.87 -5.80
CA LYS A 128 13.14 11.82 -6.78
C LYS A 128 11.74 12.30 -6.46
N ASN A 129 10.86 11.41 -5.96
CA ASN A 129 9.43 11.67 -5.85
C ASN A 129 8.96 12.01 -4.42
N GLY A 130 9.90 12.22 -3.49
CA GLY A 130 9.60 12.35 -2.07
C GLY A 130 9.33 10.99 -1.41
N VAL A 131 9.30 11.00 -0.10
CA VAL A 131 9.17 9.81 0.76
C VAL A 131 8.25 10.12 1.93
N ASN A 132 7.44 9.17 2.32
CA ASN A 132 6.66 9.24 3.55
C ASN A 132 7.54 8.87 4.75
N ILE A 133 7.77 9.82 5.66
CA ILE A 133 8.46 9.56 6.91
C ILE A 133 7.43 9.16 7.96
N VAL A 134 7.55 7.95 8.49
CA VAL A 134 6.63 7.37 9.46
C VAL A 134 7.30 7.29 10.82
N GLY A 135 6.75 7.98 11.80
CA GLY A 135 7.13 7.84 13.20
C GLY A 135 6.38 6.68 13.86
N GLY A 136 7.10 5.77 14.51
CA GLY A 136 6.45 4.63 15.15
C GLY A 136 7.29 3.89 16.17
N ASP A 137 6.76 2.80 16.70
CA ASP A 137 7.46 1.86 17.57
C ASP A 137 7.68 0.49 16.89
N ASN A 138 8.08 -0.50 17.66
CA ASN A 138 8.31 -1.86 17.13
C ASN A 138 7.05 -2.54 16.57
N GLY A 139 5.85 -2.07 16.92
CA GLY A 139 4.59 -2.57 16.36
C GLY A 139 4.19 -1.92 15.05
N THR A 140 4.75 -0.76 14.72
CA THR A 140 4.34 0.04 13.56
C THR A 140 4.47 -0.72 12.25
N ILE A 141 5.57 -1.43 12.02
CA ILE A 141 5.80 -2.21 10.80
C ILE A 141 4.70 -3.26 10.62
N ARG A 142 4.28 -3.93 11.69
CA ARG A 142 3.18 -4.92 11.67
C ARG A 142 1.83 -4.30 11.30
N PHE A 143 1.53 -3.08 11.77
CA PHE A 143 0.28 -2.39 11.41
C PHE A 143 0.19 -2.03 9.93
N TYR A 144 1.32 -1.80 9.28
CA TYR A 144 1.40 -1.61 7.83
C TYR A 144 1.43 -2.94 7.07
N ASN A 145 1.11 -4.07 7.75
CA ASN A 145 1.09 -5.43 7.19
C ASN A 145 2.36 -5.78 6.42
N THR A 146 3.51 -5.33 6.92
CA THR A 146 4.81 -5.62 6.35
C THR A 146 5.75 -6.20 7.40
N TYR A 147 6.82 -6.84 6.94
CA TYR A 147 7.81 -7.51 7.78
C TYR A 147 9.21 -6.99 7.43
N ILE A 148 10.14 -7.18 8.37
CA ILE A 148 11.55 -6.90 8.10
C ILE A 148 12.10 -8.05 7.27
N SER A 149 12.62 -7.73 6.07
CA SER A 149 13.27 -8.71 5.18
C SER A 149 14.74 -8.90 5.55
N ASP A 150 15.41 -7.83 5.96
CA ASP A 150 16.81 -7.87 6.37
C ASP A 150 17.09 -6.83 7.47
N GLY A 151 18.11 -7.11 8.31
CA GLY A 151 18.44 -6.28 9.45
C GLY A 151 17.54 -6.52 10.67
N ARG A 152 17.07 -5.44 11.33
CA ARG A 152 16.23 -5.53 12.53
C ARG A 152 15.20 -4.41 12.60
N ASN A 153 14.15 -4.65 13.35
CA ASN A 153 13.17 -3.64 13.75
C ASN A 153 13.67 -2.78 14.91
N PHE A 154 12.91 -1.74 15.28
CA PHE A 154 13.17 -0.92 16.47
C PHE A 154 13.11 -1.76 17.73
N VAL A 155 14.02 -1.47 18.66
CA VAL A 155 13.98 -1.95 20.04
C VAL A 155 13.59 -0.81 20.97
N LEU A 156 13.21 -1.12 22.21
CA LEU A 156 12.77 -0.13 23.19
C LEU A 156 13.81 0.97 23.41
N ASP A 157 15.08 0.63 23.40
CA ASP A 157 16.19 1.57 23.55
C ASP A 157 16.29 2.59 22.40
N ASP A 158 15.93 2.19 21.17
CA ASP A 158 15.96 3.10 20.04
C ASP A 158 14.90 4.19 20.21
N ILE A 159 13.75 3.81 20.78
CA ILE A 159 12.62 4.71 21.05
C ILE A 159 12.91 5.57 22.31
N HIS A 160 13.38 4.94 23.37
CA HIS A 160 13.60 5.61 24.65
C HIS A 160 14.67 6.71 24.56
N TYR A 161 15.75 6.44 23.83
CA TYR A 161 16.87 7.38 23.65
C TYR A 161 16.77 8.21 22.37
N SER A 162 15.63 8.21 21.69
CA SER A 162 15.43 8.97 20.44
C SER A 162 16.57 8.79 19.45
N LYS A 163 17.01 7.52 19.23
CA LYS A 163 18.14 7.26 18.34
C LYS A 163 17.82 7.62 16.90
N ASN A 164 18.80 8.16 16.20
CA ASN A 164 18.71 8.45 14.78
C ASN A 164 18.93 7.17 13.96
N VAL A 165 17.97 6.26 13.99
CA VAL A 165 17.94 5.02 13.24
C VAL A 165 16.68 4.98 12.37
N CYS A 166 16.73 4.23 11.25
CA CYS A 166 15.57 4.10 10.37
C CYS A 166 15.46 2.69 9.79
N VAL A 167 14.22 2.33 9.46
CA VAL A 167 13.85 1.19 8.62
C VAL A 167 13.33 1.76 7.31
N ILE A 168 13.74 1.21 6.18
CA ILE A 168 13.41 1.74 4.85
C ILE A 168 12.63 0.73 4.02
N GLY A 169 11.68 1.24 3.24
CA GLY A 169 10.95 0.45 2.25
C GLY A 169 11.74 0.24 0.97
N MET A 170 11.35 -0.76 0.19
CA MET A 170 12.12 -1.22 -0.99
C MET A 170 12.27 -0.17 -2.07
N ASP A 171 11.32 0.74 -2.28
CA ASP A 171 11.48 1.82 -3.26
C ASP A 171 12.61 2.79 -2.91
N VAL A 172 12.83 3.01 -1.61
CA VAL A 172 13.94 3.83 -1.11
C VAL A 172 15.26 3.09 -1.31
N VAL A 173 15.27 1.76 -1.08
CA VAL A 173 16.44 0.90 -1.35
C VAL A 173 16.83 0.98 -2.82
N ASP A 174 15.89 0.78 -3.74
CA ASP A 174 16.14 0.78 -5.18
C ASP A 174 16.71 2.12 -5.68
N GLN A 175 16.24 3.24 -5.11
CA GLN A 175 16.69 4.57 -5.51
C GLN A 175 18.07 4.95 -4.93
N LEU A 176 18.32 4.62 -3.66
CA LEU A 176 19.54 5.03 -2.96
C LEU A 176 20.65 3.99 -3.02
N PHE A 177 20.30 2.70 -3.00
CA PHE A 177 21.24 1.58 -2.84
C PHE A 177 21.13 0.49 -3.93
N PRO A 178 21.02 0.80 -5.25
CA PRO A 178 20.76 -0.20 -6.28
C PRO A 178 21.80 -1.32 -6.38
N PHE A 179 23.00 -1.12 -5.83
CA PHE A 179 24.11 -2.07 -5.96
C PHE A 179 24.89 -2.28 -4.66
N GLU A 180 24.39 -1.80 -3.53
CA GLU A 180 25.06 -1.97 -2.23
C GLU A 180 24.05 -2.24 -1.13
N ASP A 181 24.47 -2.99 -0.09
CA ASP A 181 23.70 -3.26 1.09
C ASP A 181 23.45 -1.95 1.89
N PRO A 182 22.19 -1.57 2.14
CA PRO A 182 21.88 -0.37 2.91
C PRO A 182 22.05 -0.53 4.43
N ILE A 183 22.12 -1.75 4.97
CA ILE A 183 22.20 -1.98 6.42
C ILE A 183 23.51 -1.35 6.98
N GLY A 184 23.37 -0.60 8.07
CA GLY A 184 24.50 0.13 8.70
C GLY A 184 24.94 1.39 7.95
N LYS A 185 24.40 1.68 6.77
CA LYS A 185 24.70 2.93 6.05
C LYS A 185 23.96 4.10 6.68
N LYS A 186 24.46 5.29 6.40
CA LYS A 186 23.93 6.55 6.93
C LYS A 186 23.25 7.33 5.80
N ILE A 187 21.95 7.52 5.89
CA ILE A 187 21.18 8.38 4.99
C ILE A 187 20.91 9.74 5.65
N LYS A 188 20.70 10.75 4.83
CA LYS A 188 20.35 12.10 5.29
C LYS A 188 18.88 12.38 4.97
N ILE A 189 18.08 12.68 6.00
CA ILE A 189 16.67 13.04 5.88
C ILE A 189 16.52 14.47 6.42
N ASP A 190 16.10 15.40 5.59
CA ASP A 190 15.97 16.83 5.92
C ASP A 190 17.20 17.43 6.65
N GLY A 191 18.39 17.02 6.19
CA GLY A 191 19.65 17.49 6.76
C GLY A 191 20.16 16.67 7.93
N LEU A 192 19.37 15.80 8.55
CA LEU A 192 19.73 14.95 9.68
C LEU A 192 20.19 13.56 9.23
N ASN A 193 21.19 13.01 9.89
CA ASN A 193 21.72 11.68 9.58
C ASN A 193 21.00 10.59 10.36
N TYR A 194 20.59 9.52 9.65
CA TYR A 194 19.97 8.32 10.21
C TYR A 194 20.71 7.07 9.77
N PHE A 195 20.90 6.11 10.67
CA PHE A 195 21.47 4.81 10.34
C PHE A 195 20.36 3.85 9.89
N VAL A 196 20.52 3.22 8.76
CA VAL A 196 19.62 2.17 8.28
C VAL A 196 19.87 0.91 9.10
N ILE A 197 18.85 0.45 9.83
CA ILE A 197 18.92 -0.74 10.69
C ILE A 197 18.10 -1.91 10.17
N GLY A 198 17.19 -1.67 9.23
CA GLY A 198 16.35 -2.70 8.64
C GLY A 198 15.75 -2.27 7.32
N ILE A 199 15.32 -3.27 6.55
CA ILE A 199 14.64 -3.13 5.26
C ILE A 199 13.35 -3.95 5.36
N THR A 200 12.25 -3.45 4.80
CA THR A 200 11.00 -4.19 4.74
C THR A 200 10.89 -5.05 3.49
N GLU A 201 10.04 -6.07 3.53
CA GLU A 201 9.64 -6.82 2.34
C GLU A 201 8.94 -5.91 1.33
N ARG A 202 9.05 -6.25 0.05
CA ARG A 202 8.34 -5.53 -1.02
C ARG A 202 6.85 -5.86 -0.98
N GLN A 203 6.02 -4.83 -0.89
CA GLN A 203 4.56 -4.96 -0.91
C GLN A 203 3.94 -4.59 -2.26
N GLY A 204 4.65 -3.80 -3.07
CA GLY A 204 4.17 -3.32 -4.36
C GLY A 204 3.23 -2.11 -4.24
N GLU A 205 2.28 -2.01 -5.18
CA GLU A 205 1.40 -0.86 -5.30
C GLU A 205 -0.03 -1.19 -4.87
N ALA A 206 -0.72 -0.20 -4.31
CA ALA A 206 -2.15 -0.22 -4.09
C ALA A 206 -2.77 1.10 -4.53
N PHE A 207 -3.86 1.04 -5.29
CA PHE A 207 -4.56 2.21 -5.85
C PHE A 207 -3.65 3.17 -6.63
N GLY A 208 -2.58 2.65 -7.27
CA GLY A 208 -1.62 3.44 -8.04
C GLY A 208 -0.57 4.17 -7.19
N GLU A 209 -0.53 3.91 -5.89
CA GLU A 209 0.52 4.41 -4.99
C GLU A 209 1.38 3.26 -4.47
N SER A 210 2.70 3.48 -4.40
CA SER A 210 3.62 2.50 -3.83
C SER A 210 3.49 2.44 -2.31
N LYS A 211 3.37 1.21 -1.79
CA LYS A 211 3.43 0.92 -0.36
C LYS A 211 4.86 0.86 0.18
N ASP A 212 5.84 0.83 -0.71
CA ASP A 212 7.26 0.64 -0.40
C ASP A 212 8.04 1.96 -0.33
N ASN A 213 7.36 3.11 -0.61
CA ASN A 213 7.97 4.44 -0.60
C ASN A 213 7.85 5.12 0.77
N PHE A 214 8.48 4.54 1.79
CA PHE A 214 8.49 5.09 3.14
C PHE A 214 9.82 4.88 3.86
N ILE A 215 10.03 5.69 4.90
CA ILE A 215 11.10 5.54 5.89
C ILE A 215 10.46 5.60 7.26
N ALA A 216 10.57 4.53 8.04
CA ALA A 216 10.15 4.53 9.44
C ALA A 216 11.30 4.98 10.35
N ILE A 217 10.99 5.80 11.36
CA ILE A 217 11.91 6.24 12.40
C ILE A 217 11.23 6.10 13.78
N PRO A 218 11.97 6.04 14.89
CA PRO A 218 11.38 5.99 16.22
C PRO A 218 10.41 7.16 16.45
N ILE A 219 9.23 6.88 17.05
CA ILE A 219 8.21 7.92 17.29
C ILE A 219 8.73 9.09 18.11
N SER A 220 9.63 8.84 19.06
CA SER A 220 10.28 9.87 19.85
C SER A 220 11.13 10.80 18.99
N THR A 221 11.95 10.23 18.10
CA THR A 221 12.76 10.98 17.14
C THR A 221 11.87 11.74 16.16
N PHE A 222 10.78 11.10 15.67
CA PHE A 222 9.82 11.75 14.80
C PHE A 222 9.17 12.97 15.46
N THR A 223 8.67 12.79 16.68
CA THR A 223 8.01 13.86 17.43
C THR A 223 8.95 15.03 17.70
N GLU A 224 10.22 14.75 17.97
CA GLU A 224 11.22 15.79 18.23
C GLU A 224 11.61 16.60 17.00
N LYS A 225 11.67 15.95 15.81
CA LYS A 225 12.25 16.54 14.58
C LYS A 225 11.21 16.96 13.55
N PHE A 226 10.07 16.27 13.46
CA PHE A 226 9.07 16.43 12.40
C PHE A 226 7.70 16.90 12.88
N SER A 227 7.41 16.80 14.21
CA SER A 227 6.13 17.26 14.73
C SER A 227 6.16 18.75 15.03
N ASP A 228 5.06 19.42 14.69
CA ASP A 228 4.81 20.80 15.06
C ASP A 228 3.80 20.88 16.21
N LYS A 229 3.52 22.10 16.69
CA LYS A 229 2.56 22.38 17.78
C LYS A 229 1.14 21.86 17.48
N TRP A 230 0.82 21.60 16.23
CA TRP A 230 -0.51 21.19 15.77
C TRP A 230 -0.59 19.69 15.46
N SER A 231 0.52 18.99 15.53
CA SER A 231 0.59 17.54 15.28
C SER A 231 -0.27 16.76 16.27
N SER A 232 -0.96 15.76 15.78
CA SER A 232 -1.76 14.82 16.55
C SER A 232 -1.38 13.42 16.12
N ILE A 233 -0.78 12.65 17.00
CA ILE A 233 -0.44 11.26 16.69
C ILE A 233 -1.70 10.43 16.44
N ARG A 234 -1.52 9.34 15.73
CA ARG A 234 -2.49 8.25 15.60
C ARG A 234 -2.13 7.12 16.57
N ILE A 235 -3.11 6.41 17.05
CA ILE A 235 -2.89 5.21 17.86
C ILE A 235 -3.53 4.05 17.13
N HIS A 236 -2.71 3.14 16.70
CA HIS A 236 -3.13 1.89 16.07
C HIS A 236 -3.36 0.84 17.15
N VAL A 237 -4.47 0.15 17.08
CA VAL A 237 -4.87 -0.86 18.06
C VAL A 237 -5.25 -2.14 17.32
N GLU A 238 -4.60 -3.24 17.69
CA GLU A 238 -4.92 -4.59 17.22
C GLU A 238 -5.76 -5.31 18.29
N SER A 239 -6.99 -5.69 17.93
CA SER A 239 -7.86 -6.46 18.80
C SER A 239 -7.62 -7.96 18.62
N PRO A 240 -7.74 -8.80 19.65
CA PRO A 240 -7.84 -10.24 19.47
C PRO A 240 -9.10 -10.57 18.64
N SER A 241 -8.98 -11.55 17.76
CA SER A 241 -10.09 -12.09 16.95
C SER A 241 -11.09 -12.85 17.82
#